data_7124fa54b92f5f11080e39f61ffe9e70
#
_entry.id   7124fa54b92f5f11080e39f61ffe9e70
#
_cell.length_a   1.000
_cell.length_b   1.000
_cell.length_c   1.000
_cell.angle_alpha   90.00
_cell.angle_beta   90.00
_cell.angle_gamma   90.00
#
_symmetry.space_group_name_H-M   'P 1'
#
loop_
_entity.id
_entity.type
_entity.pdbx_description
1 polymer ?
#
loop_
_entity_poly.entity_id
_entity_poly.type
_entity_poly.pdbx_seq_one_letter_code
_entity_poly.pdbx_strand_id
1 'polypeptide(L)'
;MLFRSQPPPPALDALTQRETGVLRLIARGLSNAEISDALVIAEQTTKTYVGRILAKLALRDRAQAVVVAYETGLVTPGAATN
;
A
#
# COMPACT_ATOMS: atom_id res chain seq x y z
N MET A 1 -11.21 10.87 -24.84
CA MET A 1 -11.10 10.58 -24.43
C MET A 1 -10.87 9.87 -23.92
N LEU A 2 -10.36 9.89 -23.80
CA LEU A 2 -10.08 9.33 -23.25
C LEU A 2 -10.14 8.69 -22.51
N PHE A 3 -10.19 8.70 -22.20
CA PHE A 3 -10.25 8.17 -21.34
C PHE A 3 -10.48 7.51 -20.79
N ARG A 4 -10.78 7.68 -20.57
CA ARG A 4 -10.87 7.07 -19.98
C ARG A 4 -11.37 5.85 -19.84
N SER A 5 -11.29 5.12 -20.24
CA SER A 5 -11.68 3.83 -19.97
C SER A 5 -10.63 3.02 -19.29
N GLN A 6 -10.21 3.60 -18.28
CA GLN A 6 -9.31 3.02 -17.38
C GLN A 6 -10.05 2.01 -16.53
N PRO A 7 -9.52 0.83 -16.25
CA PRO A 7 -10.19 -0.08 -15.34
C PRO A 7 -10.30 0.55 -13.97
N PRO A 8 -11.30 0.19 -13.19
CA PRO A 8 -11.38 0.72 -11.84
C PRO A 8 -10.13 0.35 -11.05
N PRO A 9 -9.72 1.17 -10.10
CA PRO A 9 -8.57 0.82 -9.26
C PRO A 9 -8.86 -0.44 -8.47
N PRO A 10 -7.82 -1.17 -8.05
CA PRO A 10 -8.03 -2.32 -7.19
C PRO A 10 -8.86 -1.95 -5.98
N ALA A 11 -9.68 -2.88 -5.56
CA ALA A 11 -10.59 -2.61 -4.45
C ALA A 11 -9.81 -2.65 -3.13
N LEU A 12 -9.53 -1.48 -2.57
CA LEU A 12 -8.83 -1.42 -1.29
C LEU A 12 -9.64 -2.03 -0.16
N ASP A 13 -10.95 -2.13 -0.33
CA ASP A 13 -11.77 -2.77 0.69
C ASP A 13 -11.55 -4.28 0.78
N ALA A 14 -10.78 -4.87 -0.14
CA ALA A 14 -10.32 -6.24 0.03
C ALA A 14 -9.27 -6.35 1.13
N LEU A 15 -8.67 -5.25 1.52
CA LEU A 15 -7.65 -5.23 2.56
C LEU A 15 -8.29 -5.03 3.92
N THR A 16 -7.69 -5.66 4.95
CA THR A 16 -8.07 -5.35 6.32
C THR A 16 -7.58 -3.95 6.68
N GLN A 17 -8.08 -3.43 7.79
CA GLN A 17 -7.61 -2.14 8.28
C GLN A 17 -6.11 -2.13 8.51
N ARG A 18 -5.58 -3.21 9.06
CA ARG A 18 -4.14 -3.30 9.32
C ARG A 18 -3.36 -3.35 8.00
N GLU A 19 -3.85 -4.11 7.03
CA GLU A 19 -3.20 -4.16 5.72
C GLU A 19 -3.22 -2.80 5.03
N THR A 20 -4.33 -2.09 5.13
CA THR A 20 -4.41 -0.74 4.57
C THR A 20 -3.40 0.18 5.24
N GLY A 21 -3.25 0.06 6.55
CA GLY A 21 -2.24 0.84 7.27
C GLY A 21 -0.83 0.52 6.81
N VAL A 22 -0.53 -0.76 6.60
CA VAL A 22 0.77 -1.16 6.08
C VAL A 22 1.00 -0.60 4.67
N LEU A 23 -0.02 -0.68 3.81
CA LEU A 23 0.09 -0.13 2.46
C LEU A 23 0.40 1.36 2.49
N ARG A 24 -0.24 2.08 3.40
CA ARG A 24 0.01 3.51 3.54
C ARG A 24 1.47 3.78 3.92
N LEU A 25 2.05 2.97 4.81
CA LEU A 25 3.45 3.14 5.21
C LEU A 25 4.40 2.76 4.08
N ILE A 26 4.07 1.71 3.31
CA ILE A 26 4.84 1.36 2.12
C ILE A 26 4.88 2.56 1.18
N ALA A 27 3.75 3.19 0.95
CA ALA A 27 3.66 4.31 0.01
C ALA A 27 4.46 5.51 0.49
N ARG A 28 4.66 5.63 1.79
CA ARG A 28 5.47 6.71 2.36
C ARG A 28 6.96 6.40 2.34
N GLY A 29 7.33 5.24 1.84
CA GLY A 29 8.74 4.90 1.65
C GLY A 29 9.39 4.17 2.80
N LEU A 30 8.62 3.70 3.77
CA LEU A 30 9.20 2.97 4.89
C LEU A 30 9.64 1.57 4.44
N SER A 31 10.76 1.12 4.97
CA SER A 31 11.20 -0.26 4.80
C SER A 31 10.37 -1.18 5.71
N ASN A 32 10.49 -2.49 5.48
CA ASN A 32 9.82 -3.45 6.36
C ASN A 32 10.26 -3.29 7.82
N ALA A 33 11.54 -3.04 8.06
CA ALA A 33 12.03 -2.83 9.42
C ALA A 33 11.38 -1.58 10.03
N GLU A 34 11.28 -0.52 9.25
CA GLU A 34 10.68 0.72 9.73
C GLU A 34 9.19 0.56 9.99
N ILE A 35 8.49 -0.18 9.13
CA ILE A 35 7.08 -0.48 9.36
C ILE A 35 6.90 -1.29 10.63
N SER A 36 7.77 -2.30 10.82
CA SER A 36 7.71 -3.14 12.00
C SER A 36 7.89 -2.32 13.27
N ASP A 37 8.83 -1.37 13.25
CA ASP A 37 9.04 -0.49 14.39
C ASP A 37 7.82 0.40 14.63
N ALA A 38 7.28 0.97 13.57
CA ALA A 38 6.13 1.87 13.67
C ALA A 38 4.90 1.17 14.23
N LEU A 39 4.69 -0.09 13.86
CA LEU A 39 3.52 -0.83 14.28
C LEU A 39 3.76 -1.72 15.50
N VAL A 40 4.99 -1.79 15.97
CA VAL A 40 5.40 -2.60 17.11
C VAL A 40 5.06 -4.07 16.85
N ILE A 41 5.53 -4.59 15.72
CA ILE A 41 5.33 -5.98 15.32
C ILE A 41 6.64 -6.55 14.83
N ALA A 42 6.72 -7.87 14.77
CA ALA A 42 7.90 -8.55 14.25
C ALA A 42 8.04 -8.30 12.75
N GLU A 43 9.26 -8.25 12.28
CA GLU A 43 9.51 -8.01 10.85
C GLU A 43 8.91 -9.11 9.98
N GLN A 44 8.90 -10.35 10.47
CA GLN A 44 8.26 -11.44 9.74
C GLN A 44 6.77 -11.19 9.56
N THR A 45 6.12 -10.59 10.55
CA THR A 45 4.71 -10.23 10.46
C THR A 45 4.49 -9.17 9.38
N THR A 46 5.39 -8.19 9.32
CA THR A 46 5.33 -7.17 8.26
C THR A 46 5.46 -7.81 6.88
N LYS A 47 6.40 -8.73 6.71
CA LYS A 47 6.56 -9.44 5.43
C LYS A 47 5.29 -10.17 5.03
N THR A 48 4.62 -10.78 6.00
CA THR A 48 3.36 -11.46 5.75
C THR A 48 2.28 -10.48 5.28
N TYR A 49 2.18 -9.33 5.92
CA TYR A 49 1.23 -8.31 5.49
C TYR A 49 1.53 -7.83 4.08
N VAL A 50 2.79 -7.56 3.78
CA VAL A 50 3.18 -7.11 2.44
C VAL A 50 2.78 -8.16 1.40
N GLY A 51 3.08 -9.43 1.67
CA GLY A 51 2.71 -10.51 0.76
C GLY A 51 1.21 -10.59 0.52
N ARG A 52 0.42 -10.45 1.59
CA ARG A 52 -1.04 -10.49 1.47
C ARG A 52 -1.57 -9.32 0.67
N ILE A 53 -1.01 -8.13 0.88
CA ILE A 53 -1.42 -6.93 0.13
C ILE A 53 -1.19 -7.15 -1.36
N LEU A 54 0.02 -7.61 -1.71
CA LEU A 54 0.35 -7.82 -3.12
C LEU A 54 -0.58 -8.88 -3.74
N ALA A 55 -0.86 -9.95 -3.00
CA ALA A 55 -1.74 -11.00 -3.50
C ALA A 55 -3.17 -10.50 -3.67
N LYS A 56 -3.69 -9.79 -2.69
CA LYS A 56 -5.08 -9.31 -2.74
C LYS A 56 -5.30 -8.29 -3.83
N LEU A 57 -4.30 -7.48 -4.12
CA LEU A 57 -4.41 -6.45 -5.15
C LEU A 57 -3.85 -6.92 -6.50
N ALA A 58 -3.42 -8.18 -6.58
CA ALA A 58 -2.88 -8.77 -7.81
C ALA A 58 -1.68 -7.97 -8.34
N LEU A 59 -0.77 -7.60 -7.46
CA LEU A 59 0.40 -6.80 -7.80
C LEU A 59 1.63 -7.68 -7.78
N ARG A 60 2.62 -7.34 -8.61
CA ARG A 60 3.84 -8.12 -8.73
C ARG A 60 4.89 -7.73 -7.72
N ASP A 61 4.91 -6.48 -7.30
CA ASP A 61 5.99 -6.02 -6.45
C ASP A 61 5.58 -4.78 -5.67
N ARG A 62 6.49 -4.37 -4.81
CA ARG A 62 6.28 -3.26 -3.89
C ARG A 62 6.09 -1.93 -4.62
N ALA A 63 6.78 -1.75 -5.74
CA ALA A 63 6.65 -0.52 -6.51
C ALA A 63 5.24 -0.35 -7.02
N GLN A 64 4.61 -1.43 -7.47
CA GLN A 64 3.21 -1.36 -7.90
C GLN A 64 2.29 -1.00 -6.74
N ALA A 65 2.59 -1.47 -5.55
CA ALA A 65 1.79 -1.13 -4.38
C ALA A 65 1.84 0.37 -4.11
N VAL A 66 3.01 0.99 -4.25
CA VAL A 66 3.13 2.44 -4.10
C VAL A 66 2.25 3.16 -5.12
N VAL A 67 2.30 2.73 -6.38
CA VAL A 67 1.50 3.34 -7.43
C VAL A 67 0.01 3.24 -7.10
N VAL A 68 -0.44 2.07 -6.67
CA VAL A 68 -1.85 1.87 -6.33
C VAL A 68 -2.28 2.78 -5.18
N ALA A 69 -1.41 2.94 -4.18
CA ALA A 69 -1.74 3.79 -3.04
C ALA A 69 -1.98 5.25 -3.47
N TYR A 70 -1.19 5.74 -4.41
CA TYR A 70 -1.40 7.09 -4.94
C TYR A 70 -2.60 7.16 -5.86
N GLU A 71 -2.77 6.18 -6.74
CA GLU A 71 -3.87 6.20 -7.70
C GLU A 71 -5.23 6.10 -7.04
N THR A 72 -5.31 5.39 -5.92
CA THR A 72 -6.58 5.25 -5.20
C THR A 72 -6.85 6.39 -4.24
N GLY A 73 -5.89 7.30 -4.06
CA GLY A 73 -6.04 8.39 -3.12
C GLY A 73 -5.78 8.00 -1.68
N LEU A 74 -5.28 6.78 -1.44
CA LEU A 74 -4.94 6.36 -0.08
C LEU A 74 -3.88 7.27 0.51
N VAL A 75 -2.92 7.67 -0.31
CA VAL A 75 -1.95 8.70 0.03
C VAL A 75 -1.96 9.76 -1.04
N THR A 76 -1.55 10.97 -0.68
CA THR A 76 -1.56 12.11 -1.58
C THR A 76 -0.16 12.69 -1.68
N PRO A 77 0.34 12.98 -2.89
CA PRO A 77 1.67 13.56 -3.03
C PRO A 77 1.76 14.88 -2.26
N GLY A 78 2.84 15.04 -1.53
CA GLY A 78 3.09 16.27 -0.80
C GLY A 78 2.28 16.46 0.45
N ALA A 79 1.32 15.60 0.74
CA ALA A 79 0.43 15.80 1.87
C ALA A 79 1.15 15.72 3.21
N ALA A 80 2.26 15.02 3.25
CA ALA A 80 2.97 14.82 4.51
C ALA A 80 3.99 15.89 4.79
N THR A 81 4.13 16.86 3.92
CA THR A 81 5.22 17.80 4.06
C THR A 81 4.86 19.03 4.83
N ASN A 82 3.71 19.12 5.24
CA ASN A 82 3.36 20.29 5.97
C ASN A 82 2.91 20.08 7.25
#